data_cd98d54aeb9bf905f85b2dd8a78ac88f
#
_entry.id   cd98d54aeb9bf905f85b2dd8a78ac88f
#
_cell.length_a   1.000
_cell.length_b   1.000
_cell.length_c   1.000
_cell.angle_alpha   90.00
_cell.angle_beta   90.00
_cell.angle_gamma   90.00
#
_symmetry.space_group_name_H-M   'P 1'
#
loop_
_entity.id
_entity.type
_entity.pdbx_description
1 polymer ?
#
loop_
_entity_poly.entity_id
_entity_poly.type
_entity_poly.pdbx_seq_one_letter_code
_entity_poly.pdbx_strand_id
1 'polypeptide(L)'
;IPEKVICFCYTDIFSGEVFRFWEYDKKSYQRHFDFDKVLLVSYNATAEFGCFLKQLYGRPQNMWDAYIETARLYKPLRSGKGMMKLLSTAKNYGITDRISEADKEENLDLILRRNKFEGLPFEYTQEEQKQILEYCQSDTEVLRQVFIKQVEDIEDKCNLKTEEQFETELWQILNRGYAIGCVSLVERNGIPVDVSLINRFNETWPKVKNILIEKFNKEINVFNEDLTFSHAKFDEMIKRNNLDRKWPRMKSGHFTTNKKYIKQNLHIDDLNKFNEIRTFQNMTKLTSYTPGLDGRCRTSFNMFGTITGRASPSSAKYPFSASKWARNFIKPSFGNWLVYIDYSSQEPGVMGYLSKDQNLINAYQSGDIYIHTAKLFNMVPENATAKTHPLERKIFKVLYLANSYGQGPNAVSEELTAKLGRPISVGHAKHLQNKYKETYKKYFKWNAGFIEAGLNKNYLTTCFGWQRHIKNLFQFKDGKKIDIRRSLMNWPIQSHGAEILR
;
A
#
# COMPACT_ATOMS: atom_id res chain seq x y z
N ILE A 1 19.41 -1.70 -3.57
CA ILE A 1 20.21 -2.71 -4.30
C ILE A 1 21.51 -2.80 -3.55
N PRO A 2 21.98 -4.00 -3.18
CA PRO A 2 23.29 -4.15 -2.56
C PRO A 2 24.37 -3.69 -3.54
N GLU A 3 25.34 -2.93 -3.03
CA GLU A 3 26.50 -2.55 -3.83
C GLU A 3 27.34 -3.80 -4.13
N LYS A 4 27.44 -4.68 -3.16
CA LYS A 4 28.19 -5.94 -3.24
C LYS A 4 27.47 -7.02 -2.42
N VAL A 5 27.53 -8.26 -2.87
CA VAL A 5 27.11 -9.43 -2.09
C VAL A 5 28.31 -9.88 -1.26
N ILE A 6 28.13 -10.05 0.05
CA ILE A 6 29.19 -10.38 0.99
C ILE A 6 29.38 -11.88 1.08
N CYS A 7 28.32 -12.59 1.40
CA CYS A 7 28.31 -14.04 1.52
C CYS A 7 26.99 -14.61 0.98
N PHE A 8 26.98 -15.92 0.82
CA PHE A 8 25.82 -16.68 0.46
C PHE A 8 25.80 -17.98 1.27
N CYS A 9 24.70 -18.22 1.99
CA CYS A 9 24.46 -19.45 2.73
C CYS A 9 23.11 -20.02 2.34
N TYR A 10 23.03 -21.34 2.24
CA TYR A 10 21.75 -22.04 2.16
C TYR A 10 21.82 -23.38 2.90
N THR A 11 20.65 -23.85 3.33
CA THR A 11 20.50 -25.14 4.00
C THR A 11 19.54 -26.00 3.16
N ASP A 12 19.94 -27.20 2.82
CA ASP A 12 19.05 -28.18 2.21
C ASP A 12 17.96 -28.55 3.20
N ILE A 13 16.70 -28.46 2.78
CA ILE A 13 15.54 -28.61 3.67
C ILE A 13 15.44 -30.06 4.18
N PHE A 14 15.76 -31.05 3.34
CA PHE A 14 15.58 -32.45 3.65
C PHE A 14 16.75 -33.01 4.47
N SER A 15 17.98 -32.83 3.99
CA SER A 15 19.17 -33.34 4.67
C SER A 15 19.60 -32.49 5.86
N GLY A 16 19.29 -31.19 5.86
CA GLY A 16 19.81 -30.21 6.82
C GLY A 16 21.26 -29.82 6.55
N GLU A 17 21.85 -30.24 5.42
CA GLU A 17 23.21 -29.89 5.04
C GLU A 17 23.30 -28.38 4.75
N VAL A 18 24.39 -27.77 5.21
CA VAL A 18 24.62 -26.32 5.12
C VAL A 18 25.75 -26.03 4.17
N PHE A 19 25.50 -25.12 3.24
CA PHE A 19 26.48 -24.65 2.26
C PHE A 19 26.77 -23.16 2.51
N ARG A 20 28.09 -22.81 2.57
CA ARG A 20 28.54 -21.44 2.87
C ARG A 20 29.55 -21.01 1.81
N PHE A 21 29.36 -19.77 1.32
CA PHE A 21 30.23 -19.20 0.30
C PHE A 21 30.53 -17.74 0.67
N TRP A 22 31.86 -17.43 0.68
CA TRP A 22 32.31 -16.06 0.79
C TRP A 22 32.39 -15.45 -0.60
N GLU A 23 31.59 -14.42 -0.88
CA GLU A 23 31.43 -13.83 -2.20
C GLU A 23 32.09 -12.44 -2.32
N TYR A 24 32.46 -11.84 -1.17
CA TYR A 24 32.94 -10.45 -1.15
C TYR A 24 34.13 -10.19 -2.05
N ASP A 25 35.12 -11.08 -2.09
CA ASP A 25 36.36 -10.94 -2.84
C ASP A 25 36.29 -11.44 -4.27
N LYS A 26 35.20 -12.09 -4.64
CA LYS A 26 35.01 -12.62 -5.99
C LYS A 26 34.76 -11.53 -7.02
N LYS A 27 35.50 -11.58 -8.13
CA LYS A 27 35.27 -10.71 -9.29
C LYS A 27 34.11 -11.20 -10.17
N SER A 28 33.90 -12.50 -10.22
CA SER A 28 32.80 -13.16 -10.91
C SER A 28 32.08 -14.11 -9.96
N TYR A 29 30.75 -14.17 -10.07
CA TYR A 29 29.92 -15.01 -9.23
C TYR A 29 29.62 -16.32 -9.95
N GLN A 30 29.75 -17.45 -9.25
CA GLN A 30 29.38 -18.76 -9.76
C GLN A 30 27.97 -19.12 -9.25
N ARG A 31 27.16 -19.69 -10.16
CA ARG A 31 25.86 -20.21 -9.80
C ARG A 31 26.01 -21.47 -8.97
N HIS A 32 25.40 -21.55 -7.80
CA HIS A 32 25.54 -22.69 -6.88
C HIS A 32 24.49 -23.77 -7.11
N PHE A 33 23.34 -23.43 -7.72
CA PHE A 33 22.25 -24.35 -8.05
C PHE A 33 21.45 -23.84 -9.25
N ASP A 34 20.66 -24.72 -9.83
CA ASP A 34 19.77 -24.39 -10.96
C ASP A 34 18.39 -23.96 -10.45
N PHE A 35 18.03 -22.71 -10.67
CA PHE A 35 16.76 -22.15 -10.23
C PHE A 35 15.52 -22.84 -10.79
N ASP A 36 15.63 -23.51 -11.94
CA ASP A 36 14.51 -24.22 -12.57
C ASP A 36 14.25 -25.59 -11.92
N LYS A 37 15.22 -26.12 -11.16
CA LYS A 37 15.17 -27.45 -10.54
C LYS A 37 14.97 -27.45 -9.03
N VAL A 38 14.94 -26.28 -8.39
CA VAL A 38 14.86 -26.17 -6.95
C VAL A 38 13.66 -25.32 -6.52
N LEU A 39 13.09 -25.63 -5.37
CA LEU A 39 12.21 -24.73 -4.63
C LEU A 39 13.08 -23.92 -3.68
N LEU A 40 13.15 -22.63 -3.90
CA LEU A 40 13.81 -21.72 -2.98
C LEU A 40 12.84 -21.26 -1.88
N VAL A 41 13.27 -21.38 -0.64
CA VAL A 41 12.56 -20.86 0.52
C VAL A 41 13.30 -19.66 1.08
N SER A 42 12.61 -18.55 1.25
CA SER A 42 13.18 -17.30 1.78
C SER A 42 12.22 -16.63 2.76
N TYR A 43 12.71 -15.68 3.52
CA TYR A 43 11.89 -14.85 4.41
C TYR A 43 11.97 -13.38 3.98
N ASN A 44 10.95 -12.89 3.24
CA ASN A 44 10.93 -11.60 2.57
C ASN A 44 11.95 -11.51 1.43
N ALA A 45 11.79 -12.35 0.45
CA ALA A 45 12.70 -12.63 -0.67
C ALA A 45 13.12 -11.41 -1.52
N THR A 46 12.62 -10.21 -1.24
CA THR A 46 13.02 -8.98 -1.94
C THR A 46 14.53 -8.74 -1.84
N ALA A 47 15.13 -9.07 -0.67
CA ALA A 47 16.56 -8.92 -0.45
C ALA A 47 17.36 -9.93 -1.26
N GLU A 48 16.98 -11.21 -1.21
CA GLU A 48 17.63 -12.30 -1.94
C GLU A 48 17.55 -12.10 -3.46
N PHE A 49 16.37 -11.71 -3.97
CA PHE A 49 16.23 -11.34 -5.37
C PHE A 49 17.16 -10.18 -5.77
N GLY A 50 17.33 -9.20 -4.89
CA GLY A 50 18.30 -8.12 -5.10
C GLY A 50 19.72 -8.62 -5.28
N CYS A 51 20.12 -9.60 -4.45
CA CYS A 51 21.43 -10.27 -4.54
C CYS A 51 21.56 -11.13 -5.80
N PHE A 52 20.55 -11.95 -6.11
CA PHE A 52 20.56 -12.79 -7.32
C PHE A 52 20.66 -11.97 -8.60
N LEU A 53 19.93 -10.86 -8.68
CA LEU A 53 20.00 -9.94 -9.82
C LEU A 53 21.36 -9.23 -9.89
N LYS A 54 22.01 -8.96 -8.75
CA LYS A 54 23.36 -8.39 -8.72
C LYS A 54 24.41 -9.38 -9.22
N GLN A 55 24.26 -10.64 -8.85
CA GLN A 55 25.15 -11.74 -9.24
C GLN A 55 24.85 -12.32 -10.63
N LEU A 56 23.87 -11.77 -11.35
CA LEU A 56 23.43 -12.27 -12.67
C LEU A 56 22.92 -13.72 -12.64
N TYR A 57 22.44 -14.20 -11.51
CA TYR A 57 21.85 -15.56 -11.38
C TYR A 57 20.51 -15.71 -12.08
N GLY A 58 19.87 -14.59 -12.43
CA GLY A 58 18.53 -14.58 -12.96
C GLY A 58 17.46 -14.52 -11.86
N ARG A 59 16.27 -14.99 -12.18
CA ARG A 59 15.10 -14.97 -11.29
C ARG A 59 14.62 -16.40 -11.04
N PRO A 60 14.53 -16.82 -9.76
CA PRO A 60 13.92 -18.10 -9.41
C PRO A 60 12.47 -18.18 -9.90
N GLN A 61 12.10 -19.32 -10.47
CA GLN A 61 10.73 -19.61 -10.89
C GLN A 61 9.89 -20.10 -9.69
N ASN A 62 10.48 -20.99 -8.90
CA ASN A 62 9.82 -21.63 -7.77
C ASN A 62 10.32 -20.99 -6.46
N MET A 63 9.55 -20.07 -5.92
CA MET A 63 9.87 -19.35 -4.69
C MET A 63 8.75 -19.49 -3.66
N TRP A 64 9.10 -19.99 -2.48
CA TRP A 64 8.25 -19.92 -1.28
C TRP A 64 8.74 -18.79 -0.39
N ASP A 65 7.95 -17.75 -0.26
CA ASP A 65 8.26 -16.66 0.68
C ASP A 65 7.54 -16.86 2.00
N ALA A 66 8.28 -17.32 3.00
CA ALA A 66 7.72 -17.63 4.32
C ALA A 66 7.18 -16.39 5.06
N TYR A 67 7.66 -15.18 4.77
CA TYR A 67 7.06 -13.94 5.29
C TYR A 67 5.65 -13.73 4.74
N ILE A 68 5.43 -13.92 3.44
CA ILE A 68 4.11 -13.74 2.82
C ILE A 68 3.12 -14.76 3.37
N GLU A 69 3.53 -16.02 3.48
CA GLU A 69 2.63 -17.06 4.00
C GLU A 69 2.34 -16.83 5.48
N THR A 70 3.32 -16.37 6.28
CA THR A 70 3.05 -15.91 7.65
C THR A 70 2.08 -14.71 7.66
N ALA A 71 2.25 -13.75 6.75
CA ALA A 71 1.36 -12.60 6.65
C ALA A 71 -0.07 -13.01 6.28
N ARG A 72 -0.22 -13.93 5.34
CA ARG A 72 -1.51 -14.50 4.93
C ARG A 72 -2.26 -15.12 6.11
N LEU A 73 -1.58 -15.98 6.87
CA LEU A 73 -2.18 -16.73 7.96
C LEU A 73 -2.40 -15.90 9.24
N TYR A 74 -1.55 -14.92 9.52
CA TYR A 74 -1.50 -14.31 10.84
C TYR A 74 -1.56 -12.78 10.90
N LYS A 75 -1.33 -12.06 9.80
CA LYS A 75 -1.25 -10.58 9.84
C LYS A 75 -2.44 -9.89 10.50
N PRO A 76 -3.70 -10.30 10.25
CA PRO A 76 -4.83 -9.70 10.93
C PRO A 76 -4.93 -10.02 12.42
N LEU A 77 -4.26 -11.07 12.86
CA LEU A 77 -4.27 -11.55 14.24
C LEU A 77 -3.15 -10.97 15.10
N ARG A 78 -2.13 -10.41 14.45
CA ARG A 78 -0.94 -9.87 15.10
C ARG A 78 -0.83 -8.38 14.82
N SER A 79 -0.79 -7.57 15.87
CA SER A 79 -0.62 -6.12 15.79
C SER A 79 0.67 -5.72 16.51
N GLY A 80 1.54 -4.94 15.85
CA GLY A 80 2.77 -4.41 16.43
C GLY A 80 3.93 -4.38 15.44
N LYS A 81 4.84 -3.42 15.62
CA LYS A 81 6.08 -3.38 14.86
C LYS A 81 6.95 -4.60 15.22
N GLY A 82 7.45 -5.31 14.20
CA GLY A 82 8.35 -6.44 14.39
C GLY A 82 7.71 -7.81 14.60
N MET A 83 6.37 -7.90 14.77
CA MET A 83 5.70 -9.19 14.99
C MET A 83 5.76 -10.16 13.78
N MET A 84 6.18 -9.67 12.64
CA MET A 84 6.34 -10.43 11.40
C MET A 84 7.81 -10.63 11.01
N LYS A 85 8.78 -10.39 11.90
CA LYS A 85 10.18 -10.72 11.67
C LYS A 85 10.40 -12.24 11.76
N LEU A 86 11.45 -12.77 11.10
CA LEU A 86 11.79 -14.21 11.15
C LEU A 86 11.85 -14.73 12.59
N LEU A 87 12.61 -14.08 13.46
CA LEU A 87 12.74 -14.48 14.88
C LEU A 87 11.41 -14.46 15.64
N SER A 88 10.57 -13.45 15.37
CA SER A 88 9.24 -13.39 15.99
C SER A 88 8.32 -14.51 15.49
N THR A 89 8.46 -14.89 14.23
CA THR A 89 7.72 -16.01 13.64
C THR A 89 8.22 -17.34 14.19
N ALA A 90 9.54 -17.52 14.30
CA ALA A 90 10.15 -18.67 14.93
C ALA A 90 9.64 -18.90 16.36
N LYS A 91 9.66 -17.84 17.20
CA LYS A 91 9.10 -17.89 18.57
C LYS A 91 7.64 -18.32 18.61
N ASN A 92 6.84 -17.86 17.66
CA ASN A 92 5.43 -18.23 17.58
C ASN A 92 5.21 -19.71 17.21
N TYR A 93 6.16 -20.32 16.53
CA TYR A 93 6.18 -21.76 16.25
C TYR A 93 6.88 -22.58 17.35
N GLY A 94 7.27 -21.95 18.46
CA GLY A 94 7.98 -22.64 19.57
C GLY A 94 9.43 -22.99 19.24
N ILE A 95 10.00 -22.40 18.20
CA ILE A 95 11.39 -22.57 17.83
C ILE A 95 12.21 -21.69 18.78
N THR A 96 13.08 -22.31 19.59
CA THR A 96 13.95 -21.61 20.54
C THR A 96 15.17 -21.07 19.77
N ASP A 97 15.38 -19.78 19.89
CA ASP A 97 16.40 -19.06 19.15
C ASP A 97 17.83 -19.36 19.62
N ARG A 98 18.70 -19.59 18.63
CA ARG A 98 20.15 -19.54 18.83
C ARG A 98 20.73 -18.13 18.65
N ILE A 99 19.90 -17.14 18.23
CA ILE A 99 20.32 -15.76 17.94
C ILE A 99 19.43 -14.81 18.71
N SER A 100 20.03 -13.85 19.39
CA SER A 100 19.29 -12.73 20.01
C SER A 100 19.12 -11.55 19.06
N GLU A 101 18.21 -10.63 19.36
CA GLU A 101 18.11 -9.35 18.63
C GLU A 101 19.40 -8.52 18.75
N ALA A 102 20.14 -8.64 19.88
CA ALA A 102 21.41 -7.97 20.09
C ALA A 102 22.51 -8.51 19.15
N ASP A 103 22.61 -9.84 19.01
CA ASP A 103 23.54 -10.47 18.06
C ASP A 103 23.25 -10.03 16.61
N LYS A 104 21.97 -9.84 16.30
CA LYS A 104 21.54 -9.34 14.98
C LYS A 104 21.97 -7.91 14.73
N GLU A 105 21.87 -7.03 15.71
CA GLU A 105 22.30 -5.63 15.59
C GLU A 105 23.81 -5.54 15.46
N GLU A 106 24.56 -6.31 16.25
CA GLU A 106 26.02 -6.38 16.18
C GLU A 106 26.50 -6.84 14.81
N ASN A 107 25.96 -7.94 14.29
CA ASN A 107 26.32 -8.46 12.97
C ASN A 107 25.92 -7.49 11.84
N LEU A 108 24.78 -6.80 11.97
CA LEU A 108 24.37 -5.80 11.00
C LEU A 108 25.33 -4.59 11.00
N ASP A 109 25.79 -4.17 12.15
CA ASP A 109 26.77 -3.08 12.27
C ASP A 109 28.13 -3.50 11.72
N LEU A 110 28.54 -4.76 11.91
CA LEU A 110 29.73 -5.34 11.27
C LEU A 110 29.58 -5.35 9.74
N ILE A 111 28.47 -5.85 9.22
CA ILE A 111 28.21 -5.94 7.78
C ILE A 111 28.13 -4.55 7.12
N LEU A 112 27.45 -3.61 7.75
CA LEU A 112 27.22 -2.27 7.17
C LEU A 112 28.35 -1.30 7.53
N ARG A 113 29.16 -1.58 8.55
CA ARG A 113 30.20 -0.72 9.10
C ARG A 113 29.79 0.74 9.21
N ARG A 114 28.60 0.96 9.74
CA ARG A 114 27.89 2.24 9.77
C ARG A 114 28.67 3.41 10.38
N ASN A 115 29.75 3.15 11.11
CA ASN A 115 30.40 4.19 11.90
C ASN A 115 31.93 4.21 11.82
N LYS A 116 32.60 3.52 10.90
CA LYS A 116 34.06 3.35 11.06
C LYS A 116 34.97 3.82 9.93
N PHE A 117 34.53 3.98 8.67
CA PHE A 117 35.51 4.37 7.64
C PHE A 117 34.92 5.17 6.49
N GLU A 118 35.29 6.43 6.39
CA GLU A 118 35.27 7.20 5.15
C GLU A 118 36.59 6.92 4.39
N GLY A 119 36.51 6.28 3.22
CA GLY A 119 37.53 6.46 2.19
C GLY A 119 38.61 5.39 1.98
N LEU A 120 38.56 4.18 2.55
CA LEU A 120 39.53 3.10 2.27
C LEU A 120 38.87 1.83 1.69
N PRO A 121 39.59 1.08 0.80
CA PRO A 121 39.13 -0.23 0.39
C PRO A 121 39.09 -1.13 1.63
N PHE A 122 37.89 -1.70 1.83
CA PHE A 122 37.60 -2.40 3.05
C PHE A 122 37.79 -3.91 2.87
N GLU A 123 38.58 -4.52 3.74
CA GLU A 123 38.77 -5.96 3.82
C GLU A 123 38.24 -6.48 5.15
N TYR A 124 37.54 -7.62 5.14
CA TYR A 124 37.12 -8.33 6.33
C TYR A 124 38.22 -9.25 6.81
N THR A 125 38.51 -9.26 8.11
CA THR A 125 39.42 -10.24 8.70
C THR A 125 38.81 -11.64 8.64
N GLN A 126 39.62 -12.67 8.84
CA GLN A 126 39.14 -14.06 8.83
C GLN A 126 38.11 -14.32 9.93
N GLU A 127 38.29 -13.73 11.11
CA GLU A 127 37.31 -13.78 12.21
C GLU A 127 36.00 -13.13 11.83
N GLU A 128 36.03 -11.95 11.23
CA GLU A 128 34.85 -11.24 10.78
C GLU A 128 34.10 -12.00 9.68
N GLN A 129 34.83 -12.60 8.73
CA GLN A 129 34.26 -13.46 7.69
C GLN A 129 33.57 -14.68 8.31
N LYS A 130 34.21 -15.32 9.27
CA LYS A 130 33.64 -16.45 10.01
C LYS A 130 32.36 -16.03 10.74
N GLN A 131 32.40 -14.94 11.49
CA GLN A 131 31.25 -14.40 12.23
C GLN A 131 30.07 -14.10 11.30
N ILE A 132 30.31 -13.44 10.15
CA ILE A 132 29.27 -13.11 9.17
C ILE A 132 28.67 -14.39 8.55
N LEU A 133 29.49 -15.39 8.23
CA LEU A 133 29.03 -16.67 7.69
C LEU A 133 28.22 -17.46 8.71
N GLU A 134 28.62 -17.50 9.98
CA GLU A 134 27.89 -18.15 11.07
C GLU A 134 26.54 -17.49 11.31
N TYR A 135 26.49 -16.16 11.26
CA TYR A 135 25.23 -15.40 11.35
C TYR A 135 24.32 -15.73 10.16
N CYS A 136 24.84 -15.70 8.93
CA CYS A 136 24.05 -16.01 7.73
C CYS A 136 23.52 -17.45 7.76
N GLN A 137 24.32 -18.41 8.20
CA GLN A 137 23.91 -19.81 8.39
C GLN A 137 22.76 -19.93 9.39
N SER A 138 22.89 -19.28 10.55
CA SER A 138 21.89 -19.40 11.60
C SER A 138 20.51 -18.89 11.15
N ASP A 139 20.45 -17.83 10.33
CA ASP A 139 19.19 -17.36 9.73
C ASP A 139 18.60 -18.45 8.80
N THR A 140 19.41 -19.20 8.03
CA THR A 140 18.92 -20.29 7.16
C THR A 140 18.44 -21.52 7.94
N GLU A 141 19.09 -21.86 9.05
CA GLU A 141 18.66 -22.95 9.94
C GLU A 141 17.32 -22.65 10.63
N VAL A 142 17.16 -21.43 11.12
CA VAL A 142 15.89 -20.97 11.70
C VAL A 142 14.79 -20.96 10.63
N LEU A 143 15.10 -20.47 9.43
CA LEU A 143 14.16 -20.46 8.33
C LEU A 143 13.70 -21.85 7.92
N ARG A 144 14.61 -22.84 7.88
CA ARG A 144 14.27 -24.24 7.62
C ARG A 144 13.23 -24.77 8.60
N GLN A 145 13.43 -24.54 9.90
CA GLN A 145 12.48 -24.97 10.93
C GLN A 145 11.13 -24.24 10.81
N VAL A 146 11.16 -22.92 10.53
CA VAL A 146 9.94 -22.13 10.27
C VAL A 146 9.19 -22.68 9.07
N PHE A 147 9.88 -23.02 7.98
CA PHE A 147 9.27 -23.58 6.77
C PHE A 147 8.55 -24.90 7.06
N ILE A 148 9.19 -25.83 7.75
CA ILE A 148 8.59 -27.13 8.11
C ILE A 148 7.30 -26.91 8.90
N LYS A 149 7.35 -26.07 9.94
CA LYS A 149 6.16 -25.74 10.76
C LYS A 149 5.10 -24.99 9.98
N GLN A 150 5.48 -24.17 9.02
CA GLN A 150 4.55 -23.43 8.17
C GLN A 150 3.81 -24.34 7.18
N VAL A 151 4.46 -25.38 6.67
CA VAL A 151 3.80 -26.39 5.83
C VAL A 151 2.72 -27.11 6.63
N GLU A 152 3.04 -27.63 7.85
CA GLU A 152 2.09 -28.24 8.75
C GLU A 152 0.90 -27.31 9.07
N ASP A 153 1.19 -26.06 9.32
CA ASP A 153 0.21 -25.03 9.67
C ASP A 153 -0.72 -24.65 8.50
N ILE A 154 -0.20 -24.65 7.27
CA ILE A 154 -1.00 -24.45 6.06
C ILE A 154 -1.92 -25.63 5.81
N GLU A 155 -1.40 -26.84 5.94
CA GLU A 155 -2.18 -28.08 5.80
C GLU A 155 -3.39 -28.07 6.73
N ASP A 156 -3.17 -27.78 8.03
CA ASP A 156 -4.21 -27.73 9.04
C ASP A 156 -5.22 -26.58 8.79
N LYS A 157 -4.73 -25.35 8.65
CA LYS A 157 -5.59 -24.15 8.53
C LYS A 157 -6.35 -24.06 7.22
N CYS A 158 -5.79 -24.58 6.13
CA CYS A 158 -6.47 -24.66 4.84
C CYS A 158 -7.29 -25.95 4.71
N ASN A 159 -7.20 -26.85 5.68
CA ASN A 159 -7.89 -28.14 5.71
C ASN A 159 -7.65 -28.96 4.43
N LEU A 160 -6.38 -29.08 4.04
CA LEU A 160 -5.97 -29.80 2.83
C LEU A 160 -6.10 -31.30 3.08
N LYS A 161 -6.85 -32.01 2.25
CA LYS A 161 -7.16 -33.45 2.42
C LYS A 161 -6.83 -34.28 1.18
N THR A 162 -6.72 -33.66 0.02
CA THR A 162 -6.48 -34.33 -1.23
C THR A 162 -5.25 -33.74 -1.93
N GLU A 163 -4.60 -34.56 -2.76
CA GLU A 163 -3.45 -34.16 -3.57
C GLU A 163 -3.75 -32.91 -4.42
N GLU A 164 -4.92 -32.88 -5.08
CA GLU A 164 -5.36 -31.72 -5.87
C GLU A 164 -5.43 -30.41 -5.04
N GLN A 165 -5.87 -30.51 -3.77
CA GLN A 165 -5.89 -29.35 -2.88
C GLN A 165 -4.47 -28.89 -2.53
N PHE A 166 -3.54 -29.81 -2.28
CA PHE A 166 -2.13 -29.50 -2.04
C PHE A 166 -1.48 -28.86 -3.26
N GLU A 167 -1.68 -29.41 -4.45
CA GLU A 167 -1.16 -28.86 -5.70
C GLU A 167 -1.69 -27.44 -5.94
N THR A 168 -2.99 -27.24 -5.75
CA THR A 168 -3.64 -25.91 -5.89
C THR A 168 -3.04 -24.91 -4.91
N GLU A 169 -2.86 -25.29 -3.65
CA GLU A 169 -2.29 -24.41 -2.62
C GLU A 169 -0.83 -24.11 -2.92
N LEU A 170 -0.04 -25.10 -3.31
CA LEU A 170 1.36 -24.92 -3.70
C LEU A 170 1.47 -23.95 -4.90
N TRP A 171 0.65 -24.14 -5.93
CA TRP A 171 0.62 -23.24 -7.08
C TRP A 171 0.34 -21.79 -6.65
N GLN A 172 -0.61 -21.57 -5.73
CA GLN A 172 -0.94 -20.25 -5.21
C GLN A 172 0.23 -19.63 -4.42
N ILE A 173 0.93 -20.43 -3.63
CA ILE A 173 2.13 -20.03 -2.88
C ILE A 173 3.24 -19.60 -3.83
N LEU A 174 3.52 -20.42 -4.85
CA LEU A 174 4.55 -20.12 -5.86
C LEU A 174 4.24 -18.86 -6.66
N ASN A 175 2.97 -18.62 -7.01
CA ASN A 175 2.56 -17.37 -7.66
C ASN A 175 2.80 -16.15 -6.76
N ARG A 176 2.54 -16.25 -5.46
CA ARG A 176 2.85 -15.16 -4.53
C ARG A 176 4.36 -14.91 -4.44
N GLY A 177 5.16 -15.96 -4.37
CA GLY A 177 6.62 -15.87 -4.39
C GLY A 177 7.17 -15.28 -5.69
N TYR A 178 6.63 -15.70 -6.83
CA TYR A 178 7.00 -15.16 -8.14
C TYR A 178 6.74 -13.65 -8.26
N ALA A 179 5.61 -13.17 -7.71
CA ALA A 179 5.26 -11.75 -7.69
C ALA A 179 6.31 -10.90 -6.95
N ILE A 180 6.98 -11.44 -5.92
CA ILE A 180 8.09 -10.75 -5.24
C ILE A 180 9.27 -10.53 -6.20
N GLY A 181 9.61 -11.51 -7.00
CA GLY A 181 10.64 -11.37 -8.02
C GLY A 181 10.35 -10.23 -9.00
N CYS A 182 9.09 -10.11 -9.44
CA CYS A 182 8.66 -9.01 -10.30
C CYS A 182 8.83 -7.65 -9.61
N VAL A 183 8.44 -7.53 -8.34
CA VAL A 183 8.57 -6.27 -7.60
C VAL A 183 10.03 -5.92 -7.34
N SER A 184 10.88 -6.89 -7.06
CA SER A 184 12.33 -6.65 -6.91
C SER A 184 12.95 -6.05 -8.18
N LEU A 185 12.48 -6.45 -9.36
CA LEU A 185 12.87 -5.80 -10.63
C LEU A 185 12.38 -4.34 -10.71
N VAL A 186 11.15 -4.07 -10.27
CA VAL A 186 10.61 -2.70 -10.23
C VAL A 186 11.42 -1.82 -9.29
N GLU A 187 11.76 -2.31 -8.10
CA GLU A 187 12.60 -1.61 -7.12
C GLU A 187 14.00 -1.33 -7.68
N ARG A 188 14.60 -2.32 -8.34
CA ARG A 188 15.91 -2.19 -8.97
C ARG A 188 15.92 -1.18 -10.11
N ASN A 189 14.96 -1.28 -11.01
CA ASN A 189 14.88 -0.40 -12.17
C ASN A 189 14.57 1.05 -11.76
N GLY A 190 13.70 1.23 -10.77
CA GLY A 190 13.27 2.55 -10.34
C GLY A 190 12.51 3.32 -11.44
N ILE A 191 12.13 4.54 -11.13
CA ILE A 191 11.32 5.42 -11.97
C ILE A 191 12.23 6.50 -12.56
N PRO A 192 12.38 6.60 -13.89
CA PRO A 192 13.21 7.62 -14.51
C PRO A 192 12.56 9.00 -14.36
N VAL A 193 13.39 10.03 -14.06
CA VAL A 193 12.91 11.39 -13.80
C VAL A 193 13.81 12.43 -14.49
N ASP A 194 13.25 13.60 -14.78
CA ASP A 194 13.99 14.75 -15.27
C ASP A 194 14.72 15.43 -14.11
N VAL A 195 15.98 15.03 -13.88
CA VAL A 195 16.82 15.57 -12.80
C VAL A 195 17.04 17.07 -12.95
N SER A 196 17.24 17.56 -14.17
CA SER A 196 17.44 18.99 -14.44
C SER A 196 16.20 19.81 -14.05
N LEU A 197 15.02 19.32 -14.42
CA LEU A 197 13.75 19.96 -14.05
C LEU A 197 13.51 19.94 -12.53
N ILE A 198 13.84 18.84 -11.86
CA ILE A 198 13.74 18.72 -10.39
C ILE A 198 14.67 19.72 -9.70
N ASN A 199 15.92 19.80 -10.12
CA ASN A 199 16.90 20.74 -9.55
C ASN A 199 16.43 22.19 -9.74
N ARG A 200 16.03 22.57 -10.95
CA ARG A 200 15.49 23.91 -11.24
C ARG A 200 14.24 24.22 -10.39
N PHE A 201 13.36 23.24 -10.21
CA PHE A 201 12.21 23.40 -9.32
C PHE A 201 12.64 23.66 -7.88
N ASN A 202 13.54 22.84 -7.34
CA ASN A 202 14.03 22.97 -5.97
C ASN A 202 14.72 24.31 -5.70
N GLU A 203 15.45 24.86 -6.67
CA GLU A 203 16.09 26.16 -6.58
C GLU A 203 15.08 27.32 -6.65
N THR A 204 14.09 27.21 -7.52
CA THR A 204 13.15 28.31 -7.81
C THR A 204 11.95 28.31 -6.84
N TRP A 205 11.49 27.13 -6.46
CA TRP A 205 10.26 26.97 -5.70
C TRP A 205 10.23 27.73 -4.36
N PRO A 206 11.28 27.76 -3.52
CA PRO A 206 11.26 28.52 -2.28
C PRO A 206 10.91 30.00 -2.48
N LYS A 207 11.45 30.62 -3.54
CA LYS A 207 11.19 32.03 -3.89
C LYS A 207 9.72 32.22 -4.31
N VAL A 208 9.22 31.38 -5.21
CA VAL A 208 7.82 31.39 -5.66
C VAL A 208 6.84 31.17 -4.51
N LYS A 209 7.15 30.21 -3.63
CA LYS A 209 6.36 29.94 -2.43
C LYS A 209 6.21 31.17 -1.54
N ASN A 210 7.30 31.89 -1.27
CA ASN A 210 7.29 33.06 -0.42
C ASN A 210 6.43 34.17 -1.04
N ILE A 211 6.61 34.49 -2.34
CA ILE A 211 5.80 35.46 -3.04
C ILE A 211 4.29 35.12 -2.96
N LEU A 212 3.95 33.84 -3.11
CA LEU A 212 2.55 33.41 -3.03
C LEU A 212 2.00 33.53 -1.61
N ILE A 213 2.76 33.13 -0.58
CA ILE A 213 2.34 33.30 0.81
C ILE A 213 2.11 34.77 1.13
N GLU A 214 3.02 35.65 0.74
CA GLU A 214 2.87 37.11 0.92
C GLU A 214 1.61 37.64 0.26
N LYS A 215 1.37 37.24 -1.02
CA LYS A 215 0.15 37.61 -1.73
C LYS A 215 -1.12 37.18 -0.98
N PHE A 216 -1.22 35.92 -0.60
CA PHE A 216 -2.36 35.41 0.17
C PHE A 216 -2.47 36.08 1.55
N ASN A 217 -1.34 36.34 2.21
CA ASN A 217 -1.34 36.90 3.55
C ASN A 217 -1.87 38.36 3.59
N LYS A 218 -1.69 39.13 2.52
CA LYS A 218 -2.31 40.45 2.40
C LYS A 218 -3.84 40.42 2.46
N GLU A 219 -4.42 39.29 2.04
CA GLU A 219 -5.88 39.13 2.02
C GLU A 219 -6.42 38.46 3.30
N ILE A 220 -5.78 37.36 3.75
CA ILE A 220 -6.29 36.55 4.86
C ILE A 220 -5.60 36.77 6.20
N ASN A 221 -4.38 37.29 6.21
CA ASN A 221 -3.55 37.62 7.38
C ASN A 221 -3.47 36.47 8.42
N VAL A 222 -2.94 35.32 8.00
CA VAL A 222 -2.75 34.14 8.87
C VAL A 222 -1.29 33.71 9.04
N PHE A 223 -0.36 34.42 8.38
CA PHE A 223 1.06 34.19 8.51
C PHE A 223 1.76 35.35 9.22
N ASN A 224 2.87 35.08 9.89
CA ASN A 224 3.76 36.08 10.46
C ASN A 224 4.62 36.75 9.39
N GLU A 225 5.43 37.75 9.77
CA GLU A 225 6.35 38.43 8.84
C GLU A 225 7.41 37.49 8.27
N ASP A 226 7.82 36.49 9.02
CA ASP A 226 8.73 35.42 8.59
C ASP A 226 8.05 34.34 7.71
N LEU A 227 6.80 34.54 7.32
CA LEU A 227 5.98 33.65 6.51
C LEU A 227 5.65 32.31 7.20
N THR A 228 5.85 32.21 8.52
CA THR A 228 5.36 31.06 9.31
C THR A 228 3.88 31.20 9.62
N PHE A 229 3.18 30.05 9.70
CA PHE A 229 1.77 30.05 10.05
C PHE A 229 1.53 30.42 11.51
N SER A 230 0.60 31.33 11.77
CA SER A 230 0.21 31.78 13.11
C SER A 230 -1.18 31.28 13.51
N HIS A 231 -1.23 30.46 14.56
CA HIS A 231 -2.52 30.02 15.14
C HIS A 231 -3.32 31.19 15.70
N ALA A 232 -2.68 32.21 16.29
CA ALA A 232 -3.34 33.38 16.83
C ALA A 232 -4.06 34.19 15.72
N LYS A 233 -3.36 34.45 14.62
CA LYS A 233 -3.94 35.14 13.45
C LYS A 233 -5.05 34.32 12.78
N PHE A 234 -4.92 32.99 12.77
CA PHE A 234 -5.96 32.11 12.30
C PHE A 234 -7.21 32.20 13.21
N ASP A 235 -7.03 32.25 14.53
CA ASP A 235 -8.12 32.45 15.49
C ASP A 235 -8.85 33.78 15.23
N GLU A 236 -8.12 34.84 14.90
CA GLU A 236 -8.72 36.14 14.52
C GLU A 236 -9.53 36.02 13.21
N MET A 237 -9.00 35.30 12.22
CA MET A 237 -9.71 35.05 10.98
C MET A 237 -11.02 34.28 11.21
N ILE A 238 -11.05 33.27 12.08
CA ILE A 238 -12.26 32.53 12.46
C ILE A 238 -13.28 33.45 13.14
N LYS A 239 -12.81 34.33 14.08
CA LYS A 239 -13.71 35.30 14.78
C LYS A 239 -14.30 36.32 13.85
N ARG A 240 -13.48 36.94 12.94
CA ARG A 240 -13.98 37.95 12.00
C ARG A 240 -15.03 37.38 11.02
N ASN A 241 -14.99 36.08 10.78
CA ASN A 241 -16.03 35.40 9.97
C ASN A 241 -17.22 34.88 10.81
N ASN A 242 -17.33 35.24 12.09
CA ASN A 242 -18.39 34.82 13.02
C ASN A 242 -18.54 33.30 13.17
N LEU A 243 -17.46 32.58 13.11
CA LEU A 243 -17.43 31.11 13.23
C LEU A 243 -16.99 30.60 14.61
N ASP A 244 -16.53 31.49 15.50
CA ASP A 244 -15.93 31.18 16.79
C ASP A 244 -16.81 30.33 17.71
N ARG A 245 -18.14 30.51 17.65
CA ARG A 245 -19.10 29.75 18.47
C ARG A 245 -19.28 28.28 18.03
N LYS A 246 -19.04 27.99 16.76
CA LYS A 246 -19.26 26.65 16.16
C LYS A 246 -17.99 25.93 15.78
N TRP A 247 -16.84 26.62 15.81
CA TRP A 247 -15.57 26.07 15.36
C TRP A 247 -14.85 25.32 16.50
N PRO A 248 -14.47 24.04 16.30
CA PRO A 248 -13.81 23.27 17.33
C PRO A 248 -12.43 23.80 17.71
N ARG A 249 -12.06 23.65 18.98
CA ARG A 249 -10.75 24.00 19.50
C ARG A 249 -9.86 22.78 19.69
N MET A 250 -8.58 22.99 19.56
CA MET A 250 -7.53 22.02 19.93
C MET A 250 -7.29 22.04 21.44
N LYS A 251 -6.55 21.07 21.95
CA LYS A 251 -6.13 21.05 23.37
C LYS A 251 -5.33 22.28 23.81
N SER A 252 -4.65 22.94 22.87
CA SER A 252 -3.93 24.19 23.06
C SER A 252 -4.82 25.44 23.23
N GLY A 253 -6.13 25.31 23.09
CA GLY A 253 -7.08 26.41 23.12
C GLY A 253 -7.32 27.09 21.76
N HIS A 254 -6.43 26.95 20.81
CA HIS A 254 -6.57 27.50 19.46
C HIS A 254 -7.64 26.77 18.63
N PHE A 255 -8.23 27.47 17.67
CA PHE A 255 -9.14 26.84 16.71
C PHE A 255 -8.43 25.80 15.85
N THR A 256 -9.12 24.68 15.61
CA THR A 256 -8.52 23.59 14.84
C THR A 256 -8.36 23.96 13.37
N THR A 257 -7.21 23.63 12.80
CA THR A 257 -6.95 23.72 11.36
C THR A 257 -7.26 22.41 10.60
N ASN A 258 -8.08 21.52 11.20
CA ASN A 258 -8.44 20.25 10.61
C ASN A 258 -9.16 20.44 9.28
N LYS A 259 -8.68 19.76 8.26
CA LYS A 259 -9.16 19.83 6.88
C LYS A 259 -10.68 19.58 6.74
N LYS A 260 -11.26 18.77 7.62
CA LYS A 260 -12.69 18.48 7.63
C LYS A 260 -13.51 19.77 7.80
N TYR A 261 -13.20 20.54 8.83
CA TYR A 261 -13.95 21.78 9.16
C TYR A 261 -13.71 22.89 8.14
N ILE A 262 -12.49 23.02 7.62
CA ILE A 262 -12.19 23.98 6.55
C ILE A 262 -13.02 23.64 5.31
N LYS A 263 -13.06 22.37 4.89
CA LYS A 263 -13.80 21.93 3.70
C LYS A 263 -15.31 22.12 3.80
N GLN A 264 -15.87 22.04 4.99
CA GLN A 264 -17.30 22.28 5.22
C GLN A 264 -17.70 23.76 5.06
N ASN A 265 -16.72 24.66 5.09
CA ASN A 265 -16.93 26.11 5.08
C ASN A 265 -16.20 26.82 3.92
N LEU A 266 -15.95 26.12 2.80
CA LEU A 266 -15.30 26.71 1.61
C LEU A 266 -16.12 27.77 0.89
N HIS A 267 -17.39 27.94 1.24
CA HIS A 267 -18.24 29.05 0.80
C HIS A 267 -17.80 30.40 1.41
N ILE A 268 -16.97 30.39 2.45
CA ILE A 268 -16.37 31.56 3.06
C ILE A 268 -15.04 31.83 2.39
N ASP A 269 -14.87 33.01 1.80
CA ASP A 269 -13.74 33.37 0.96
C ASP A 269 -12.38 33.21 1.67
N ASP A 270 -12.25 33.67 2.91
CA ASP A 270 -11.05 33.54 3.72
C ASP A 270 -10.64 32.06 3.91
N LEU A 271 -11.61 31.19 4.17
CA LEU A 271 -11.35 29.75 4.36
C LEU A 271 -11.06 29.04 3.06
N ASN A 272 -11.64 29.47 1.95
CA ASN A 272 -11.30 28.97 0.63
C ASN A 272 -9.84 29.32 0.29
N LYS A 273 -9.46 30.57 0.42
CA LYS A 273 -8.07 31.04 0.19
C LYS A 273 -7.08 30.34 1.11
N PHE A 274 -7.41 30.17 2.39
CA PHE A 274 -6.61 29.40 3.33
C PHE A 274 -6.42 27.93 2.91
N ASN A 275 -7.49 27.30 2.43
CA ASN A 275 -7.43 25.93 1.91
C ASN A 275 -6.59 25.84 0.63
N GLU A 276 -6.66 26.84 -0.24
CA GLU A 276 -5.86 26.91 -1.47
C GLU A 276 -4.37 26.98 -1.16
N ILE A 277 -3.92 27.90 -0.31
CA ILE A 277 -2.50 28.04 0.04
C ILE A 277 -1.97 26.78 0.76
N ARG A 278 -2.74 26.19 1.67
CA ARG A 278 -2.35 24.93 2.32
C ARG A 278 -2.25 23.78 1.33
N THR A 279 -3.20 23.69 0.43
CA THR A 279 -3.19 22.68 -0.62
C THR A 279 -1.96 22.85 -1.50
N PHE A 280 -1.67 24.08 -1.92
CA PHE A 280 -0.51 24.41 -2.71
C PHE A 280 0.80 24.06 -2.00
N GLN A 281 0.98 24.47 -0.73
CA GLN A 281 2.15 24.13 0.08
C GLN A 281 2.38 22.62 0.21
N ASN A 282 1.29 21.85 0.34
CA ASN A 282 1.38 20.39 0.44
C ASN A 282 1.63 19.72 -0.91
N MET A 283 1.04 20.23 -1.97
CA MET A 283 1.20 19.71 -3.33
C MET A 283 2.65 19.82 -3.83
N THR A 284 3.40 20.78 -3.33
CA THR A 284 4.76 21.08 -3.80
C THR A 284 5.87 20.45 -2.99
N LYS A 285 5.52 19.54 -2.07
CA LYS A 285 6.51 18.71 -1.37
C LYS A 285 6.98 17.59 -2.28
N LEU A 286 8.19 17.74 -2.82
CA LEU A 286 8.81 16.75 -3.71
C LEU A 286 9.81 15.81 -2.97
N THR A 287 9.56 15.53 -1.68
CA THR A 287 10.45 14.68 -0.87
C THR A 287 10.64 13.26 -1.42
N SER A 288 9.69 12.78 -2.24
CA SER A 288 9.76 11.49 -2.91
C SER A 288 10.61 11.48 -4.19
N TYR A 289 11.04 12.67 -4.68
CA TYR A 289 11.86 12.80 -5.87
C TYR A 289 13.34 12.94 -5.48
N THR A 290 13.94 11.81 -5.11
CA THR A 290 15.37 11.69 -4.76
C THR A 290 16.04 10.78 -5.79
N PRO A 291 16.44 11.30 -6.95
CA PRO A 291 17.07 10.49 -8.00
C PRO A 291 18.46 10.01 -7.56
N GLY A 292 18.78 8.78 -7.91
CA GLY A 292 20.14 8.26 -7.85
C GLY A 292 21.02 8.84 -8.96
N LEU A 293 22.29 8.45 -9.00
CA LEU A 293 23.26 8.89 -10.01
C LEU A 293 22.83 8.57 -11.46
N ASP A 294 22.00 7.54 -11.62
CA ASP A 294 21.43 7.13 -12.91
C ASP A 294 20.13 7.90 -13.29
N GLY A 295 19.76 8.92 -12.54
CA GLY A 295 18.56 9.70 -12.79
C GLY A 295 17.24 8.98 -12.49
N ARG A 296 17.25 7.95 -11.64
CA ARG A 296 16.05 7.16 -11.33
C ARG A 296 15.73 7.21 -9.83
N CYS A 297 14.46 7.46 -9.52
CA CYS A 297 13.95 7.38 -8.15
C CYS A 297 13.61 5.94 -7.80
N ARG A 298 14.07 5.47 -6.64
CA ARG A 298 13.80 4.12 -6.14
C ARG A 298 13.00 4.16 -4.86
N THR A 299 12.07 3.22 -4.74
CA THR A 299 11.26 3.03 -3.54
C THR A 299 11.17 1.55 -3.23
N SER A 300 11.08 1.22 -1.96
CA SER A 300 10.78 -0.14 -1.53
C SER A 300 9.29 -0.38 -1.47
N PHE A 301 8.87 -1.59 -1.80
CA PHE A 301 7.49 -2.05 -1.71
C PHE A 301 7.36 -3.08 -0.60
N ASN A 302 6.47 -2.83 0.35
CA ASN A 302 6.00 -3.90 1.22
C ASN A 302 4.95 -4.69 0.46
N MET A 303 5.37 -5.79 -0.15
CA MET A 303 4.47 -6.71 -0.83
C MET A 303 3.49 -7.29 0.16
N PHE A 304 2.22 -7.43 -0.27
CA PHE A 304 1.14 -7.84 0.62
C PHE A 304 1.03 -6.97 1.90
N GLY A 305 1.52 -5.72 1.84
CA GLY A 305 1.60 -4.80 2.97
C GLY A 305 0.25 -4.41 3.56
N THR A 306 -0.82 -4.41 2.77
CA THR A 306 -2.19 -4.13 3.24
C THR A 306 -2.93 -5.41 3.64
N ILE A 307 -4.03 -5.24 4.37
CA ILE A 307 -4.92 -6.37 4.75
C ILE A 307 -5.62 -6.99 3.53
N THR A 308 -5.72 -6.27 2.43
CA THR A 308 -6.26 -6.73 1.14
C THR A 308 -5.20 -7.36 0.24
N GLY A 309 -3.99 -7.60 0.74
CA GLY A 309 -2.91 -8.16 -0.04
C GLY A 309 -2.28 -7.24 -1.07
N ARG A 310 -2.65 -5.96 -1.15
CA ARG A 310 -2.03 -4.99 -2.05
C ARG A 310 -0.60 -4.66 -1.61
N ALA A 311 0.27 -4.41 -2.58
CA ALA A 311 1.58 -3.85 -2.33
C ALA A 311 1.45 -2.43 -1.77
N SER A 312 2.29 -2.11 -0.77
CA SER A 312 2.35 -0.79 -0.15
C SER A 312 3.73 -0.18 -0.37
N PRO A 313 3.89 0.78 -1.28
CA PRO A 313 5.16 1.46 -1.48
C PRO A 313 5.49 2.36 -0.29
N SER A 314 6.76 2.62 -0.07
CA SER A 314 7.22 3.64 0.86
C SER A 314 6.73 5.01 0.40
N SER A 315 5.74 5.59 1.11
CA SER A 315 5.13 6.87 0.73
C SER A 315 6.12 8.04 0.69
N ALA A 316 7.19 7.98 1.47
CA ALA A 316 8.22 9.01 1.52
C ALA A 316 9.13 9.02 0.28
N LYS A 317 9.26 7.90 -0.43
CA LYS A 317 10.18 7.73 -1.57
C LYS A 317 9.48 7.37 -2.88
N TYR A 318 8.16 7.27 -2.89
CA TYR A 318 7.41 6.84 -4.07
C TYR A 318 6.90 8.04 -4.87
N PRO A 319 7.41 8.32 -6.08
CA PRO A 319 7.03 9.50 -6.87
C PRO A 319 5.53 9.62 -7.14
N PHE A 320 4.84 8.49 -7.33
CA PHE A 320 3.39 8.48 -7.56
C PHE A 320 2.55 8.79 -6.31
N SER A 321 3.13 8.83 -5.09
CA SER A 321 2.46 9.32 -3.89
C SER A 321 2.39 10.86 -3.84
N ALA A 322 3.23 11.54 -4.61
CA ALA A 322 3.19 12.98 -4.76
C ALA A 322 1.92 13.46 -5.50
N SER A 323 1.68 14.75 -5.46
CA SER A 323 0.56 15.38 -6.17
C SER A 323 0.58 15.07 -7.66
N LYS A 324 -0.59 14.95 -8.28
CA LYS A 324 -0.74 14.52 -9.68
C LYS A 324 0.12 15.35 -10.67
N TRP A 325 0.26 16.65 -10.46
CA TRP A 325 1.07 17.52 -11.31
C TRP A 325 2.57 17.17 -11.26
N ALA A 326 3.07 16.66 -10.13
CA ALA A 326 4.47 16.27 -9.97
C ALA A 326 4.86 15.06 -10.84
N ARG A 327 3.89 14.34 -11.42
CA ARG A 327 4.15 13.29 -12.41
C ARG A 327 4.81 13.83 -13.68
N ASN A 328 4.74 15.14 -13.93
CA ASN A 328 5.47 15.79 -15.03
C ASN A 328 7.00 15.73 -14.89
N PHE A 329 7.51 15.41 -13.70
CA PHE A 329 8.94 15.14 -13.49
C PHE A 329 9.35 13.72 -13.95
N ILE A 330 8.40 12.83 -14.16
CA ILE A 330 8.68 11.48 -14.67
C ILE A 330 8.92 11.59 -16.17
N LYS A 331 10.11 11.17 -16.59
CA LYS A 331 10.56 11.29 -17.99
C LYS A 331 11.26 10.00 -18.39
N PRO A 332 10.84 9.36 -19.48
CA PRO A 332 11.52 8.17 -19.98
C PRO A 332 12.96 8.51 -20.39
N SER A 333 13.86 7.54 -20.32
CA SER A 333 15.20 7.67 -20.87
C SER A 333 15.13 7.87 -22.38
N PHE A 334 16.16 8.52 -22.97
CA PHE A 334 16.21 8.75 -24.41
C PHE A 334 15.99 7.46 -25.21
N GLY A 335 15.17 7.54 -26.25
CA GLY A 335 14.80 6.38 -27.08
C GLY A 335 13.73 5.46 -26.49
N ASN A 336 13.20 5.76 -25.30
CA ASN A 336 12.15 4.97 -24.64
C ASN A 336 10.84 5.75 -24.51
N TRP A 337 9.75 5.02 -24.29
CA TRP A 337 8.42 5.56 -24.08
C TRP A 337 7.93 5.28 -22.66
N LEU A 338 7.08 6.16 -22.14
CA LEU A 338 6.32 5.92 -20.92
C LEU A 338 4.96 5.35 -21.31
N VAL A 339 4.69 4.11 -20.90
CA VAL A 339 3.42 3.44 -21.13
C VAL A 339 2.65 3.40 -19.81
N TYR A 340 1.40 3.87 -19.82
CA TYR A 340 0.48 3.79 -18.69
C TYR A 340 -0.58 2.74 -19.00
N ILE A 341 -0.65 1.71 -18.15
CA ILE A 341 -1.63 0.62 -18.25
C ILE A 341 -2.43 0.60 -16.95
N ASP A 342 -3.75 0.60 -17.06
CA ASP A 342 -4.67 0.53 -15.92
C ASP A 342 -5.92 -0.27 -16.29
N TYR A 343 -6.43 -1.05 -15.34
CA TYR A 343 -7.69 -1.75 -15.52
C TYR A 343 -8.86 -0.76 -15.45
N SER A 344 -9.64 -0.68 -16.50
CA SER A 344 -10.84 0.17 -16.47
C SER A 344 -11.86 -0.38 -15.50
N SER A 345 -12.16 0.41 -14.45
CA SER A 345 -13.21 0.06 -13.47
C SER A 345 -13.06 -1.36 -12.89
N GLN A 346 -11.84 -1.75 -12.48
CA GLN A 346 -11.53 -3.11 -12.00
C GLN A 346 -12.50 -3.60 -10.92
N GLU A 347 -12.72 -2.80 -9.86
CA GLU A 347 -13.56 -3.21 -8.73
C GLU A 347 -15.01 -3.54 -9.14
N PRO A 348 -15.71 -2.73 -9.96
CA PRO A 348 -17.01 -3.10 -10.51
C PRO A 348 -17.02 -4.40 -11.34
N GLY A 349 -15.98 -4.64 -12.14
CA GLY A 349 -15.84 -5.88 -12.87
C GLY A 349 -15.74 -7.09 -11.96
N VAL A 350 -14.92 -7.00 -10.92
CA VAL A 350 -14.79 -8.03 -9.87
C VAL A 350 -16.12 -8.24 -9.12
N MET A 351 -16.83 -7.16 -8.76
CA MET A 351 -18.16 -7.25 -8.12
C MET A 351 -19.15 -8.04 -8.98
N GLY A 352 -19.25 -7.69 -10.26
CA GLY A 352 -20.14 -8.36 -11.21
C GLY A 352 -19.79 -9.84 -11.39
N TYR A 353 -18.51 -10.14 -11.55
CA TYR A 353 -18.04 -11.51 -11.74
C TYR A 353 -18.32 -12.41 -10.53
N LEU A 354 -17.93 -11.98 -9.32
CA LEU A 354 -18.09 -12.77 -8.10
C LEU A 354 -19.56 -12.96 -7.73
N SER A 355 -20.39 -11.92 -7.85
CA SER A 355 -21.80 -11.98 -7.48
C SER A 355 -22.70 -12.57 -8.57
N LYS A 356 -22.22 -12.64 -9.81
CA LYS A 356 -23.03 -12.94 -10.99
C LYS A 356 -24.24 -11.99 -11.14
N ASP A 357 -24.08 -10.73 -10.72
CA ASP A 357 -25.11 -9.69 -10.84
C ASP A 357 -25.11 -9.14 -12.27
N GLN A 358 -26.14 -9.46 -13.03
CA GLN A 358 -26.21 -9.11 -14.45
C GLN A 358 -26.25 -7.59 -14.66
N ASN A 359 -26.89 -6.85 -13.75
CA ASN A 359 -26.93 -5.39 -13.85
C ASN A 359 -25.55 -4.77 -13.69
N LEU A 360 -24.71 -5.31 -12.76
CA LEU A 360 -23.32 -4.89 -12.62
C LEU A 360 -22.47 -5.28 -13.82
N ILE A 361 -22.67 -6.48 -14.37
CA ILE A 361 -21.95 -6.94 -15.57
C ILE A 361 -22.27 -6.02 -16.75
N ASN A 362 -23.54 -5.74 -16.99
CA ASN A 362 -23.98 -4.83 -18.05
C ASN A 362 -23.43 -3.41 -17.84
N ALA A 363 -23.46 -2.93 -16.60
CA ALA A 363 -22.91 -1.62 -16.25
C ALA A 363 -21.39 -1.55 -16.48
N TYR A 364 -20.65 -2.60 -16.17
CA TYR A 364 -19.21 -2.70 -16.45
C TYR A 364 -18.94 -2.72 -17.97
N GLN A 365 -19.68 -3.53 -18.72
CA GLN A 365 -19.54 -3.65 -20.17
C GLN A 365 -19.92 -2.37 -20.93
N SER A 366 -20.73 -1.49 -20.33
CA SER A 366 -21.09 -0.20 -20.94
C SER A 366 -19.92 0.80 -21.01
N GLY A 367 -18.79 0.51 -20.37
CA GLY A 367 -17.61 1.36 -20.31
C GLY A 367 -17.64 2.46 -19.24
N ASP A 368 -18.80 2.97 -18.84
CA ASP A 368 -18.95 3.94 -17.73
C ASP A 368 -20.11 3.54 -16.80
N ILE A 369 -19.77 2.77 -15.77
CA ILE A 369 -20.73 2.27 -14.78
C ILE A 369 -21.54 3.39 -14.12
N TYR A 370 -20.98 4.58 -13.94
CA TYR A 370 -21.64 5.68 -13.25
C TYR A 370 -22.74 6.27 -14.11
N ILE A 371 -22.45 6.52 -15.37
CA ILE A 371 -23.47 7.00 -16.35
C ILE A 371 -24.52 5.91 -16.62
N HIS A 372 -24.09 4.65 -16.76
CA HIS A 372 -25.05 3.55 -16.93
C HIS A 372 -26.03 3.47 -15.74
N THR A 373 -25.52 3.56 -14.49
CA THR A 373 -26.36 3.56 -13.30
C THR A 373 -27.30 4.79 -13.28
N ALA A 374 -26.82 5.95 -13.74
CA ALA A 374 -27.66 7.15 -13.85
C ALA A 374 -28.83 6.97 -14.82
N LYS A 375 -28.62 6.26 -15.94
CA LYS A 375 -29.67 5.87 -16.88
C LYS A 375 -30.69 4.93 -16.25
N LEU A 376 -30.23 3.89 -15.55
CA LEU A 376 -31.11 2.97 -14.81
C LEU A 376 -31.98 3.68 -13.73
N PHE A 377 -31.51 4.81 -13.23
CA PHE A 377 -32.25 5.65 -12.28
C PHE A 377 -33.19 6.64 -12.97
N ASN A 378 -33.19 6.72 -14.30
CA ASN A 378 -33.89 7.73 -15.11
C ASN A 378 -33.47 9.17 -14.73
N MET A 379 -32.24 9.36 -14.31
CA MET A 379 -31.68 10.68 -13.97
C MET A 379 -30.99 11.37 -15.14
N VAL A 380 -30.71 10.61 -16.21
CA VAL A 380 -30.12 11.11 -17.45
C VAL A 380 -30.75 10.37 -18.64
N PRO A 381 -30.77 10.97 -19.86
CA PRO A 381 -31.27 10.32 -21.05
C PRO A 381 -30.34 9.21 -21.54
N GLU A 382 -30.83 8.32 -22.44
CA GLU A 382 -30.05 7.19 -22.95
C GLU A 382 -28.78 7.57 -23.69
N ASN A 383 -28.74 8.73 -24.35
CA ASN A 383 -27.56 9.25 -25.04
C ASN A 383 -26.58 9.98 -24.12
N ALA A 384 -26.81 9.99 -22.80
CA ALA A 384 -25.91 10.64 -21.83
C ALA A 384 -24.52 10.00 -21.81
N THR A 385 -23.50 10.83 -21.67
CA THR A 385 -22.09 10.46 -21.56
C THR A 385 -21.44 11.17 -20.37
N ALA A 386 -20.25 10.75 -19.99
CA ALA A 386 -19.44 11.41 -18.96
C ALA A 386 -19.14 12.90 -19.29
N LYS A 387 -19.10 13.25 -20.57
CA LYS A 387 -18.84 14.63 -21.02
C LYS A 387 -20.09 15.50 -20.94
N THR A 388 -21.25 14.96 -21.31
CA THR A 388 -22.52 15.71 -21.32
C THR A 388 -23.17 15.81 -19.95
N HIS A 389 -22.95 14.81 -19.05
CA HIS A 389 -23.57 14.73 -17.71
C HIS A 389 -22.53 14.51 -16.60
N PRO A 390 -21.55 15.40 -16.44
CA PRO A 390 -20.46 15.23 -15.49
C PRO A 390 -20.90 15.34 -14.01
N LEU A 391 -21.99 16.03 -13.72
CA LEU A 391 -22.53 16.18 -12.36
C LEU A 391 -23.20 14.88 -11.89
N GLU A 392 -24.06 14.31 -12.72
CA GLU A 392 -24.73 13.04 -12.44
C GLU A 392 -23.69 11.92 -12.29
N ARG A 393 -22.69 11.89 -13.17
CA ARG A 393 -21.56 10.96 -13.04
C ARG A 393 -20.85 11.08 -11.69
N LYS A 394 -20.67 12.32 -11.17
CA LYS A 394 -20.08 12.54 -9.84
C LYS A 394 -20.96 11.97 -8.73
N ILE A 395 -22.30 12.16 -8.82
CA ILE A 395 -23.26 11.62 -7.86
C ILE A 395 -23.12 10.09 -7.78
N PHE A 396 -23.18 9.41 -8.93
CA PHE A 396 -23.11 7.95 -8.97
C PHE A 396 -21.72 7.40 -8.58
N LYS A 397 -20.65 8.15 -8.81
CA LYS A 397 -19.34 7.81 -8.27
C LYS A 397 -19.31 7.87 -6.73
N VAL A 398 -19.95 8.85 -6.12
CA VAL A 398 -20.09 8.93 -4.66
C VAL A 398 -20.93 7.76 -4.14
N LEU A 399 -22.07 7.48 -4.77
CA LEU A 399 -22.95 6.37 -4.38
C LEU A 399 -22.23 5.01 -4.49
N TYR A 400 -21.49 4.78 -5.57
CA TYR A 400 -20.70 3.58 -5.76
C TYR A 400 -19.71 3.39 -4.59
N LEU A 401 -18.86 4.38 -4.35
CA LEU A 401 -17.85 4.32 -3.28
C LEU A 401 -18.51 4.16 -1.90
N ALA A 402 -19.52 4.96 -1.61
CA ALA A 402 -20.23 4.93 -0.34
C ALA A 402 -20.85 3.57 -0.03
N ASN A 403 -21.50 2.94 -1.01
CA ASN A 403 -22.11 1.63 -0.83
C ASN A 403 -21.07 0.51 -0.74
N SER A 404 -19.97 0.60 -1.52
CA SER A 404 -18.86 -0.36 -1.47
C SER A 404 -18.16 -0.37 -0.10
N TYR A 405 -18.03 0.79 0.53
CA TYR A 405 -17.38 0.94 1.85
C TYR A 405 -18.37 1.00 3.03
N GLY A 406 -19.65 0.75 2.80
CA GLY A 406 -20.66 0.75 3.85
C GLY A 406 -20.84 2.09 4.55
N GLN A 407 -20.67 3.22 3.84
CA GLN A 407 -20.91 4.54 4.41
C GLN A 407 -22.41 4.75 4.68
N GLY A 408 -22.72 5.39 5.82
CA GLY A 408 -24.09 5.74 6.16
C GLY A 408 -24.60 6.97 5.40
N PRO A 409 -25.94 7.20 5.39
CA PRO A 409 -26.56 8.29 4.61
C PRO A 409 -26.09 9.68 5.02
N ASN A 410 -25.71 9.92 6.28
CA ASN A 410 -25.15 11.20 6.72
C ASN A 410 -23.85 11.55 5.99
N ALA A 411 -22.92 10.57 5.91
CA ALA A 411 -21.65 10.78 5.22
C ALA A 411 -21.85 10.99 3.72
N VAL A 412 -22.79 10.27 3.12
CA VAL A 412 -23.15 10.44 1.70
C VAL A 412 -23.76 11.83 1.44
N SER A 413 -24.66 12.29 2.31
CA SER A 413 -25.24 13.65 2.26
C SER A 413 -24.15 14.72 2.32
N GLU A 414 -23.22 14.62 3.28
CA GLU A 414 -22.06 15.53 3.40
C GLU A 414 -21.17 15.52 2.14
N GLU A 415 -20.86 14.34 1.61
CA GLU A 415 -19.98 14.21 0.45
C GLU A 415 -20.64 14.72 -0.85
N LEU A 416 -21.92 14.44 -1.05
CA LEU A 416 -22.69 14.97 -2.18
C LEU A 416 -22.83 16.49 -2.08
N THR A 417 -23.14 17.03 -0.89
CA THR A 417 -23.19 18.48 -0.65
C THR A 417 -21.88 19.15 -1.02
N ALA A 418 -20.76 18.61 -0.53
CA ALA A 418 -19.42 19.15 -0.84
C ALA A 418 -19.05 19.09 -2.34
N LYS A 419 -19.52 18.07 -3.06
CA LYS A 419 -19.18 17.90 -4.49
C LYS A 419 -20.10 18.65 -5.44
N LEU A 420 -21.33 18.88 -5.03
CA LEU A 420 -22.35 19.56 -5.85
C LEU A 420 -22.46 21.05 -5.53
N GLY A 421 -21.85 21.52 -4.43
CA GLY A 421 -21.94 22.91 -3.97
C GLY A 421 -23.33 23.34 -3.52
N ARG A 422 -24.25 22.38 -3.26
CA ARG A 422 -25.61 22.64 -2.77
C ARG A 422 -25.99 21.60 -1.72
N PRO A 423 -26.84 21.98 -0.72
CA PRO A 423 -27.25 21.07 0.32
C PRO A 423 -28.05 19.88 -0.21
N ILE A 424 -27.64 18.68 0.22
CA ILE A 424 -28.36 17.44 -0.05
C ILE A 424 -28.84 16.87 1.29
N SER A 425 -30.15 16.64 1.42
CA SER A 425 -30.71 16.11 2.67
C SER A 425 -30.30 14.66 2.91
N VAL A 426 -30.21 14.27 4.18
CA VAL A 426 -29.93 12.89 4.59
C VAL A 426 -30.99 11.93 4.06
N GLY A 427 -32.28 12.35 4.04
CA GLY A 427 -33.39 11.58 3.46
C GLY A 427 -33.19 11.30 1.97
N HIS A 428 -32.76 12.28 1.19
CA HIS A 428 -32.46 12.10 -0.23
C HIS A 428 -31.25 11.19 -0.45
N ALA A 429 -30.18 11.36 0.33
CA ALA A 429 -29.02 10.48 0.28
C ALA A 429 -29.38 9.01 0.59
N LYS A 430 -30.22 8.79 1.62
CA LYS A 430 -30.73 7.46 1.99
C LYS A 430 -31.59 6.85 0.86
N HIS A 431 -32.45 7.63 0.24
CA HIS A 431 -33.25 7.18 -0.90
C HIS A 431 -32.37 6.70 -2.07
N LEU A 432 -31.37 7.51 -2.45
CA LEU A 432 -30.43 7.13 -3.51
C LEU A 432 -29.64 5.87 -3.18
N GLN A 433 -29.17 5.73 -1.93
CA GLN A 433 -28.47 4.52 -1.49
C GLN A 433 -29.34 3.26 -1.55
N ASN A 434 -30.60 3.36 -1.12
CA ASN A 434 -31.53 2.23 -1.15
C ASN A 434 -31.83 1.82 -2.59
N LYS A 435 -32.11 2.77 -3.47
CA LYS A 435 -32.33 2.51 -4.90
C LYS A 435 -31.09 1.86 -5.54
N TYR A 436 -29.87 2.30 -5.16
CA TYR A 436 -28.62 1.70 -5.61
C TYR A 436 -28.51 0.23 -5.18
N LYS A 437 -28.81 -0.08 -3.93
CA LYS A 437 -28.77 -1.45 -3.39
C LYS A 437 -29.81 -2.36 -4.07
N GLU A 438 -30.98 -1.82 -4.39
CA GLU A 438 -31.99 -2.57 -5.10
C GLU A 438 -31.63 -2.84 -6.56
N THR A 439 -31.01 -1.87 -7.23
CA THR A 439 -30.51 -2.03 -8.61
C THR A 439 -29.48 -3.15 -8.70
N TYR A 440 -28.61 -3.27 -7.72
CA TYR A 440 -27.55 -4.30 -7.63
C TYR A 440 -27.80 -5.31 -6.52
N LYS A 441 -29.06 -5.71 -6.35
CA LYS A 441 -29.53 -6.55 -5.24
C LYS A 441 -28.76 -7.87 -5.12
N LYS A 442 -28.40 -8.47 -6.26
CA LYS A 442 -27.69 -9.77 -6.28
C LYS A 442 -26.27 -9.63 -5.69
N TYR A 443 -25.58 -8.54 -6.01
CA TYR A 443 -24.28 -8.23 -5.43
C TYR A 443 -24.37 -8.04 -3.91
N PHE A 444 -25.30 -7.23 -3.42
CA PHE A 444 -25.41 -6.99 -1.98
C PHE A 444 -25.80 -8.23 -1.19
N LYS A 445 -26.66 -9.08 -1.76
CA LYS A 445 -27.00 -10.38 -1.17
C LYS A 445 -25.78 -11.33 -1.12
N TRP A 446 -25.03 -11.42 -2.23
CA TRP A 446 -23.80 -12.20 -2.30
C TRP A 446 -22.76 -11.69 -1.26
N ASN A 447 -22.53 -10.39 -1.20
CA ASN A 447 -21.55 -9.79 -0.29
C ASN A 447 -21.90 -10.05 1.19
N ALA A 448 -23.18 -9.93 1.56
CA ALA A 448 -23.64 -10.24 2.89
C ALA A 448 -23.42 -11.73 3.24
N GLY A 449 -23.78 -12.64 2.35
CA GLY A 449 -23.57 -14.08 2.55
C GLY A 449 -22.09 -14.46 2.61
N PHE A 450 -21.24 -13.83 1.78
CA PHE A 450 -19.79 -14.02 1.82
C PHE A 450 -19.20 -13.61 3.18
N ILE A 451 -19.63 -12.47 3.72
CA ILE A 451 -19.18 -11.98 5.03
C ILE A 451 -19.68 -12.93 6.14
N GLU A 452 -20.95 -13.34 6.10
CA GLU A 452 -21.53 -14.25 7.08
C GLU A 452 -20.80 -15.61 7.10
N ALA A 453 -20.54 -16.18 5.93
CA ALA A 453 -19.75 -17.40 5.80
C ALA A 453 -18.34 -17.24 6.38
N GLY A 454 -17.71 -16.08 6.15
CA GLY A 454 -16.41 -15.76 6.71
C GLY A 454 -16.42 -15.58 8.23
N LEU A 455 -17.49 -15.02 8.78
CA LEU A 455 -17.66 -14.89 10.23
C LEU A 455 -17.79 -16.26 10.91
N ASN A 456 -18.51 -17.19 10.28
CA ASN A 456 -18.67 -18.56 10.78
C ASN A 456 -17.35 -19.35 10.75
N LYS A 457 -16.50 -19.09 9.76
CA LYS A 457 -15.17 -19.71 9.59
C LYS A 457 -14.05 -18.98 10.34
N ASN A 458 -14.32 -17.79 10.89
CA ASN A 458 -13.33 -16.86 11.45
C ASN A 458 -12.32 -16.32 10.44
N TYR A 459 -12.52 -16.49 9.14
CA TYR A 459 -11.71 -15.87 8.09
C TYR A 459 -12.48 -15.73 6.77
N LEU A 460 -12.08 -14.74 5.98
CA LEU A 460 -12.44 -14.58 4.58
C LEU A 460 -11.28 -15.07 3.71
N THR A 461 -11.58 -15.64 2.55
CA THR A 461 -10.55 -16.04 1.57
C THR A 461 -10.94 -15.60 0.16
N THR A 462 -9.94 -15.29 -0.66
CA THR A 462 -10.11 -15.03 -2.09
C THR A 462 -10.01 -16.31 -2.90
N CYS A 463 -10.28 -16.25 -4.21
CA CYS A 463 -10.14 -17.38 -5.13
C CYS A 463 -8.68 -17.86 -5.26
N PHE A 464 -7.69 -16.99 -5.01
CA PHE A 464 -6.26 -17.30 -5.05
C PHE A 464 -5.65 -17.48 -3.66
N GLY A 465 -6.48 -17.74 -2.64
CA GLY A 465 -6.04 -18.14 -1.31
C GLY A 465 -5.58 -17.03 -0.37
N TRP A 466 -5.65 -15.72 -0.74
CA TRP A 466 -5.36 -14.66 0.21
C TRP A 466 -6.41 -14.63 1.31
N GLN A 467 -5.97 -14.57 2.58
CA GLN A 467 -6.87 -14.69 3.73
C GLN A 467 -6.94 -13.42 4.55
N ARG A 468 -8.09 -13.21 5.17
CA ARG A 468 -8.30 -12.22 6.23
C ARG A 468 -8.95 -12.89 7.43
N HIS A 469 -8.17 -13.16 8.45
CA HIS A 469 -8.68 -13.71 9.71
C HIS A 469 -9.47 -12.66 10.50
N ILE A 470 -10.53 -13.10 11.17
CA ILE A 470 -11.45 -12.29 11.94
C ILE A 470 -11.41 -12.78 13.40
N LYS A 471 -10.66 -12.04 14.24
CA LYS A 471 -10.56 -12.39 15.67
C LYS A 471 -11.73 -11.86 16.48
N ASN A 472 -12.13 -10.61 16.22
CA ASN A 472 -13.22 -9.93 16.91
C ASN A 472 -13.93 -8.99 15.93
N LEU A 473 -15.27 -8.90 16.04
CA LEU A 473 -16.09 -7.97 15.25
C LEU A 473 -15.89 -6.50 15.65
N PHE A 474 -15.31 -6.25 16.80
CA PHE A 474 -15.08 -4.91 17.33
C PHE A 474 -13.61 -4.72 17.60
N GLN A 475 -13.08 -3.58 17.17
CA GLN A 475 -11.74 -3.11 17.48
C GLN A 475 -11.85 -1.81 18.27
N PHE A 476 -10.89 -1.55 19.15
CA PHE A 476 -10.75 -0.27 19.83
C PHE A 476 -9.65 0.55 19.14
N LYS A 477 -10.00 1.75 18.72
CA LYS A 477 -9.05 2.72 18.16
C LYS A 477 -9.31 4.09 18.79
N ASP A 478 -8.28 4.67 19.37
CA ASP A 478 -8.37 5.96 20.07
C ASP A 478 -9.51 5.99 21.11
N GLY A 479 -9.67 4.90 21.88
CA GLY A 479 -10.72 4.71 22.89
C GLY A 479 -12.13 4.46 22.36
N LYS A 480 -12.35 4.43 21.04
CA LYS A 480 -13.64 4.21 20.40
C LYS A 480 -13.79 2.77 19.92
N LYS A 481 -14.92 2.15 20.22
CA LYS A 481 -15.33 0.85 19.70
C LYS A 481 -15.72 0.98 18.22
N ILE A 482 -15.00 0.30 17.33
CA ILE A 482 -15.24 0.32 15.88
C ILE A 482 -15.74 -1.06 15.45
N ASP A 483 -16.86 -1.10 14.76
CA ASP A 483 -17.37 -2.30 14.10
C ASP A 483 -16.61 -2.54 12.80
N ILE A 484 -15.91 -3.68 12.70
CA ILE A 484 -15.10 -4.01 11.54
C ILE A 484 -15.91 -4.52 10.34
N ARG A 485 -17.20 -4.83 10.49
CA ARG A 485 -18.04 -5.33 9.38
C ARG A 485 -17.99 -4.43 8.15
N ARG A 486 -17.95 -3.11 8.35
CA ARG A 486 -17.76 -2.16 7.23
C ARG A 486 -16.46 -2.40 6.45
N SER A 487 -15.38 -2.73 7.14
CA SER A 487 -14.10 -3.01 6.49
C SER A 487 -14.08 -4.37 5.80
N LEU A 488 -15.04 -5.26 6.12
CA LEU A 488 -15.21 -6.55 5.45
C LEU A 488 -15.96 -6.41 4.12
N MET A 489 -16.81 -5.38 3.97
CA MET A 489 -17.67 -5.23 2.77
C MET A 489 -16.87 -5.08 1.47
N ASN A 490 -15.82 -4.27 1.48
CA ASN A 490 -15.00 -4.05 0.28
C ASN A 490 -13.76 -4.94 0.22
N TRP A 491 -13.48 -5.70 1.28
CA TRP A 491 -12.30 -6.55 1.33
C TRP A 491 -12.26 -7.59 0.20
N PRO A 492 -13.32 -8.37 -0.09
CA PRO A 492 -13.27 -9.37 -1.14
C PRO A 492 -12.97 -8.76 -2.50
N ILE A 493 -13.52 -7.59 -2.77
CA ILE A 493 -13.36 -6.91 -4.06
C ILE A 493 -11.92 -6.41 -4.24
N GLN A 494 -11.40 -5.71 -3.24
CA GLN A 494 -10.03 -5.19 -3.30
C GLN A 494 -8.98 -6.30 -3.30
N SER A 495 -9.24 -7.38 -2.57
CA SER A 495 -8.28 -8.48 -2.49
C SER A 495 -8.20 -9.27 -3.79
N HIS A 496 -9.34 -9.62 -4.41
CA HIS A 496 -9.34 -10.24 -5.74
C HIS A 496 -8.73 -9.29 -6.79
N GLY A 497 -9.05 -8.00 -6.73
CA GLY A 497 -8.42 -7.01 -7.62
C GLY A 497 -6.90 -6.92 -7.46
N ALA A 498 -6.39 -7.09 -6.24
CA ALA A 498 -4.95 -7.15 -6.00
C ALA A 498 -4.30 -8.41 -6.57
N GLU A 499 -4.99 -9.55 -6.49
CA GLU A 499 -4.50 -10.81 -7.05
C GLU A 499 -4.54 -10.84 -8.58
N ILE A 500 -5.59 -10.30 -9.19
CA ILE A 500 -5.69 -10.18 -10.66
C ILE A 500 -4.58 -9.28 -11.23
N LEU A 501 -4.10 -8.29 -10.46
CA LEU A 501 -3.04 -7.39 -10.90
C LEU A 501 -1.65 -8.05 -10.90
N ARG A 502 -1.45 -9.11 -10.13
CA ARG A 502 -0.18 -9.84 -10.02
C ARG A 502 0.01 -10.84 -11.12
#